data_63fba42eca57050759f6f4b56132efc5
#
_entry.id   63fba42eca57050759f6f4b56132efc5
#
_cell.length_a   1.000
_cell.length_b   1.000
_cell.length_c   1.000
_cell.angle_alpha   90.00
_cell.angle_beta   90.00
_cell.angle_gamma   90.00
#
_symmetry.space_group_name_H-M   'P 1'
#
loop_
_entity.id
_entity.type
_entity.pdbx_description
1 polymer ?
#
loop_
_entity_poly.entity_id
_entity_poly.type
_entity_poly.pdbx_seq_one_letter_code
_entity_poly.pdbx_strand_id
1 'polypeptide(L)'
;MDYTIRYGLEFNPFLKNSKEIFVSTDESKEVLFRLDYLAKTKGFGLLTGSPGRGKATAIRKWVQTLNNSQYKVVYTCFSTFSPNDFYRNLATELGAQAHYRKPDNFRVIQEELTRLSVEKRKTPVIIIDEANYISSAILNDFKLLFNFEMDSRDRAVVLLSGLPSLNATLRLSVHCLLYTSDAADD
;
A
#
# COMPACT_ATOMS: atom_id res chain seq x y z
N MET A 1 22.10 4.56 33.23
CA MET A 1 22.26 3.09 33.37
C MET A 1 22.18 2.47 31.99
N ASP A 2 23.18 1.72 31.61
CA ASP A 2 23.19 1.05 30.31
C ASP A 2 22.45 -0.30 30.47
N TYR A 3 21.24 -0.36 29.91
CA TYR A 3 20.39 -1.57 29.98
C TYR A 3 20.98 -2.73 29.18
N THR A 4 21.81 -2.46 28.17
CA THR A 4 22.41 -3.50 27.33
C THR A 4 23.33 -4.40 28.13
N ILE A 5 24.18 -3.82 28.96
CA ILE A 5 25.11 -4.57 29.81
C ILE A 5 24.36 -5.39 30.87
N ARG A 6 23.33 -4.82 31.50
CA ARG A 6 22.60 -5.47 32.60
C ARG A 6 21.77 -6.68 32.16
N TYR A 7 21.25 -6.67 30.92
CA TYR A 7 20.36 -7.71 30.39
C TYR A 7 20.99 -8.51 29.25
N GLY A 8 22.29 -8.33 28.99
CA GLY A 8 22.98 -9.05 27.92
C GLY A 8 22.43 -8.76 26.53
N LEU A 9 21.93 -7.54 26.30
CA LEU A 9 21.34 -7.16 25.03
C LEU A 9 22.42 -6.67 24.07
N GLU A 10 22.37 -7.09 22.83
CA GLU A 10 23.26 -6.59 21.76
C GLU A 10 23.03 -5.10 21.42
N PHE A 11 21.84 -4.60 21.71
CA PHE A 11 21.43 -3.21 21.47
C PHE A 11 20.25 -2.83 22.38
N ASN A 12 20.05 -1.52 22.56
CA ASN A 12 18.92 -1.01 23.35
C ASN A 12 17.62 -1.05 22.52
N PRO A 13 16.64 -1.92 22.87
CA PRO A 13 15.41 -2.08 22.10
C PRO A 13 14.45 -0.88 22.17
N PHE A 14 14.71 0.07 23.08
CA PHE A 14 13.87 1.26 23.28
C PHE A 14 14.32 2.46 22.45
N LEU A 15 15.46 2.36 21.76
CA LEU A 15 15.90 3.42 20.84
C LEU A 15 15.21 3.27 19.48
N LYS A 16 14.71 4.37 18.92
CA LYS A 16 14.10 4.40 17.59
C LYS A 16 14.99 3.87 16.45
N ASN A 17 16.30 3.92 16.65
CA ASN A 17 17.31 3.43 15.69
C ASN A 17 17.83 2.03 16.06
N SER A 18 17.21 1.35 17.02
CA SER A 18 17.57 -0.02 17.34
C SER A 18 17.26 -0.94 16.16
N LYS A 19 18.07 -2.00 16.01
CA LYS A 19 17.90 -3.02 14.97
C LYS A 19 16.47 -3.53 14.98
N GLU A 20 15.76 -3.41 13.85
CA GLU A 20 14.39 -3.94 13.76
C GLU A 20 14.41 -5.45 13.90
N ILE A 21 13.85 -5.94 14.99
CA ILE A 21 13.63 -7.37 15.20
C ILE A 21 12.27 -7.71 14.59
N PHE A 22 12.30 -8.47 13.51
CA PHE A 22 11.09 -9.09 12.98
C PHE A 22 10.88 -10.45 13.69
N VAL A 23 9.88 -10.51 14.55
CA VAL A 23 9.47 -11.78 15.16
C VAL A 23 8.60 -12.52 14.17
N SER A 24 9.11 -13.65 13.67
CA SER A 24 8.37 -14.50 12.74
C SER A 24 7.33 -15.32 13.51
N THR A 25 6.09 -14.88 13.46
CA THR A 25 4.91 -15.63 13.93
C THR A 25 4.21 -16.27 12.75
N ASP A 26 3.33 -17.25 12.99
CA ASP A 26 2.56 -17.87 11.89
C ASP A 26 1.63 -16.86 11.22
N GLU A 27 1.02 -15.95 12.00
CA GLU A 27 0.26 -14.82 11.46
C GLU A 27 1.12 -13.94 10.52
N SER A 28 2.35 -13.62 10.91
CA SER A 28 3.23 -12.80 10.10
C SER A 28 3.67 -13.49 8.81
N LYS A 29 3.89 -14.82 8.87
CA LYS A 29 4.21 -15.61 7.66
C LYS A 29 3.05 -15.64 6.69
N GLU A 30 1.81 -15.81 7.20
CA GLU A 30 0.62 -15.79 6.36
C GLU A 30 0.41 -14.42 5.72
N VAL A 31 0.57 -13.32 6.46
CA VAL A 31 0.51 -11.97 5.89
C VAL A 31 1.53 -11.81 4.77
N LEU A 32 2.79 -12.19 4.97
CA LEU A 32 3.82 -12.11 3.94
C LEU A 32 3.47 -12.95 2.71
N PHE A 33 2.97 -14.16 2.91
CA PHE A 33 2.53 -15.05 1.82
C PHE A 33 1.41 -14.40 1.00
N ARG A 34 0.39 -13.82 1.65
CA ARG A 34 -0.72 -13.13 0.97
C ARG A 34 -0.26 -11.88 0.23
N LEU A 35 0.70 -11.13 0.79
CA LEU A 35 1.28 -9.97 0.12
C LEU A 35 2.12 -10.38 -1.11
N ASP A 36 2.86 -11.49 -1.04
CA ASP A 36 3.57 -12.04 -2.19
C ASP A 36 2.61 -12.55 -3.28
N TYR A 37 1.50 -13.15 -2.87
CA TYR A 37 0.43 -13.53 -3.80
C TYR A 37 -0.16 -12.30 -4.50
N LEU A 38 -0.50 -11.26 -3.74
CA LEU A 38 -0.98 -9.98 -4.28
C LEU A 38 0.01 -9.36 -5.26
N ALA A 39 1.32 -9.42 -4.97
CA ALA A 39 2.34 -8.91 -5.89
C ALA A 39 2.33 -9.64 -7.24
N LYS A 40 2.02 -10.93 -7.26
CA LYS A 40 1.96 -11.76 -8.48
C LYS A 40 0.65 -11.57 -9.24
N THR A 41 -0.48 -11.57 -8.54
CA THR A 41 -1.81 -11.44 -9.14
C THR A 41 -2.16 -10.01 -9.52
N LYS A 42 -1.54 -9.03 -8.82
CA LYS A 42 -1.85 -7.59 -8.88
C LYS A 42 -3.25 -7.29 -8.35
N GLY A 43 -3.70 -6.02 -8.53
CA GLY A 43 -5.01 -5.60 -8.03
C GLY A 43 -4.97 -4.98 -6.63
N PHE A 44 -6.09 -5.07 -5.91
CA PHE A 44 -6.27 -4.45 -4.61
C PHE A 44 -6.08 -5.45 -3.47
N GLY A 45 -5.33 -5.04 -2.45
CA GLY A 45 -5.17 -5.76 -1.19
C GLY A 45 -5.54 -4.90 0.01
N LEU A 46 -6.05 -5.55 1.05
CA LEU A 46 -6.43 -4.90 2.30
C LEU A 46 -5.77 -5.60 3.49
N LEU A 47 -5.00 -4.84 4.26
CA LEU A 47 -4.37 -5.31 5.49
C LEU A 47 -4.92 -4.53 6.69
N THR A 48 -5.81 -5.14 7.46
CA THR A 48 -6.39 -4.49 8.64
C THR A 48 -5.97 -5.17 9.93
N GLY A 49 -5.89 -4.39 10.99
CA GLY A 49 -5.57 -4.90 12.32
C GLY A 49 -5.49 -3.76 13.33
N SER A 50 -5.62 -4.11 14.61
CA SER A 50 -5.49 -3.15 15.71
C SER A 50 -4.12 -2.46 15.72
N PRO A 51 -3.99 -1.29 16.34
CA PRO A 51 -2.70 -0.64 16.55
C PRO A 51 -1.71 -1.59 17.23
N GLY A 52 -0.43 -1.49 16.89
CA GLY A 52 0.62 -2.32 17.49
C GLY A 52 0.69 -3.78 16.98
N ARG A 53 -0.19 -4.24 16.10
CA ARG A 53 -0.17 -5.61 15.54
C ARG A 53 0.92 -5.86 14.49
N GLY A 54 1.84 -4.92 14.28
CA GLY A 54 2.97 -5.12 13.38
C GLY A 54 2.67 -4.96 11.90
N LYS A 55 1.54 -4.34 11.49
CA LYS A 55 1.20 -4.11 10.08
C LYS A 55 2.32 -3.42 9.31
N ALA A 56 2.78 -2.27 9.78
CA ALA A 56 3.86 -1.51 9.15
C ALA A 56 5.17 -2.30 9.09
N THR A 57 5.47 -3.10 10.13
CA THR A 57 6.66 -3.97 10.16
C THR A 57 6.55 -5.08 9.12
N ALA A 58 5.39 -5.72 8.98
CA ALA A 58 5.15 -6.74 7.97
C ALA A 58 5.26 -6.16 6.54
N ILE A 59 4.64 -5.01 6.30
CA ILE A 59 4.73 -4.30 5.01
C ILE A 59 6.19 -3.96 4.68
N ARG A 60 6.94 -3.40 5.63
CA ARG A 60 8.34 -3.04 5.42
C ARG A 60 9.19 -4.26 5.12
N LYS A 61 8.98 -5.36 5.86
CA LYS A 61 9.66 -6.62 5.61
C LYS A 61 9.36 -7.15 4.21
N TRP A 62 8.09 -7.14 3.82
CA TRP A 62 7.68 -7.54 2.48
C TRP A 62 8.32 -6.68 1.39
N VAL A 63 8.28 -5.35 1.52
CA VAL A 63 8.90 -4.43 0.56
C VAL A 63 10.39 -4.72 0.37
N GLN A 64 11.12 -5.10 1.43
CA GLN A 64 12.53 -5.48 1.35
C GLN A 64 12.76 -6.77 0.53
N THR A 65 11.76 -7.64 0.39
CA THR A 65 11.85 -8.86 -0.43
C THR A 65 11.57 -8.60 -1.91
N LEU A 66 10.91 -7.49 -2.23
CA LEU A 66 10.57 -7.15 -3.62
C LEU A 66 11.79 -6.76 -4.43
N ASN A 67 11.93 -7.35 -5.60
CA ASN A 67 13.02 -7.03 -6.52
C ASN A 67 12.78 -5.66 -7.19
N ASN A 68 13.64 -4.69 -6.92
CA ASN A 68 13.57 -3.33 -7.47
C ASN A 68 13.65 -3.27 -9.01
N SER A 69 14.14 -4.33 -9.67
CA SER A 69 14.12 -4.41 -11.13
C SER A 69 12.72 -4.73 -11.69
N GLN A 70 11.88 -5.41 -10.91
CA GLN A 70 10.55 -5.85 -11.31
C GLN A 70 9.42 -5.01 -10.69
N TYR A 71 9.68 -4.37 -9.55
CA TYR A 71 8.68 -3.60 -8.81
C TYR A 71 9.12 -2.15 -8.60
N LYS A 72 8.21 -1.22 -8.69
CA LYS A 72 8.37 0.18 -8.25
C LYS A 72 7.45 0.40 -7.07
N VAL A 73 8.03 0.43 -5.87
CA VAL A 73 7.26 0.65 -4.64
C VAL A 73 7.10 2.15 -4.38
N VAL A 74 5.88 2.55 -4.10
CA VAL A 74 5.49 3.87 -3.61
C VAL A 74 4.78 3.67 -2.28
N TYR A 75 5.34 4.22 -1.22
CA TYR A 75 4.76 4.15 0.12
C TYR A 75 4.29 5.53 0.55
N THR A 76 3.02 5.62 0.89
CA THR A 76 2.41 6.85 1.35
C THR A 76 1.70 6.62 2.67
N CYS A 77 1.97 7.50 3.65
CA CYS A 77 1.28 7.53 4.94
C CYS A 77 0.53 8.85 5.04
N PHE A 78 -0.79 8.79 5.00
CA PHE A 78 -1.63 9.99 4.98
C PHE A 78 -2.41 10.14 6.28
N SER A 79 -2.19 11.23 6.97
CA SER A 79 -3.02 11.57 8.12
C SER A 79 -4.09 12.63 7.84
N THR A 80 -3.93 13.52 6.82
CA THR A 80 -4.89 14.64 6.65
C THR A 80 -4.72 15.39 5.32
N PHE A 81 -4.62 14.72 4.17
CA PHE A 81 -4.52 15.45 2.91
C PHE A 81 -5.89 15.72 2.27
N SER A 82 -6.02 16.90 1.63
CA SER A 82 -7.08 17.12 0.67
C SER A 82 -6.93 16.15 -0.52
N PRO A 83 -8.02 15.81 -1.23
CA PRO A 83 -7.90 14.96 -2.43
C PRO A 83 -6.87 15.47 -3.43
N ASN A 84 -6.74 16.78 -3.59
CA ASN A 84 -5.78 17.37 -4.53
C ASN A 84 -4.33 17.12 -4.08
N ASP A 85 -4.03 17.28 -2.79
CA ASP A 85 -2.69 17.06 -2.26
C ASP A 85 -2.31 15.57 -2.34
N PHE A 86 -3.29 14.67 -2.15
CA PHE A 86 -3.10 13.24 -2.34
C PHE A 86 -2.58 12.93 -3.75
N TYR A 87 -3.28 13.43 -4.79
CA TYR A 87 -2.88 13.16 -6.18
C TYR A 87 -1.55 13.82 -6.55
N ARG A 88 -1.29 15.02 -6.03
CA ARG A 88 0.01 15.68 -6.23
C ARG A 88 1.15 14.85 -5.66
N ASN A 89 0.97 14.37 -4.43
CA ASN A 89 1.99 13.55 -3.78
C ASN A 89 2.18 12.22 -4.51
N LEU A 90 1.09 11.53 -4.84
CA LEU A 90 1.16 10.26 -5.57
C LEU A 90 1.86 10.41 -6.94
N ALA A 91 1.57 11.48 -7.69
CA ALA A 91 2.26 11.78 -8.94
C ALA A 91 3.76 11.96 -8.72
N THR A 92 4.15 12.74 -7.71
CA THR A 92 5.56 12.98 -7.36
C THR A 92 6.28 11.69 -6.97
N GLU A 93 5.68 10.87 -6.11
CA GLU A 93 6.27 9.61 -5.65
C GLU A 93 6.41 8.57 -6.78
N LEU A 94 5.51 8.57 -7.73
CA LEU A 94 5.63 7.77 -8.96
C LEU A 94 6.76 8.27 -9.87
N GLY A 95 7.17 9.53 -9.72
CA GLY A 95 8.20 10.18 -10.53
C GLY A 95 7.65 11.01 -11.68
N ALA A 96 6.36 11.34 -11.65
CA ALA A 96 5.72 12.24 -12.59
C ALA A 96 5.77 13.69 -12.09
N GLN A 97 5.64 14.65 -13.01
CA GLN A 97 5.53 16.05 -12.65
C GLN A 97 4.13 16.33 -12.09
N ALA A 98 4.06 16.77 -10.84
CA ALA A 98 2.80 17.11 -10.21
C ALA A 98 2.26 18.46 -10.73
N HIS A 99 0.93 18.54 -10.89
CA HIS A 99 0.21 19.72 -11.37
C HIS A 99 -0.65 20.35 -10.26
N TYR A 100 -1.18 21.53 -10.53
CA TYR A 100 -2.05 22.22 -9.59
C TYR A 100 -3.45 21.57 -9.51
N ARG A 101 -3.99 21.10 -10.65
CA ARG A 101 -5.34 20.57 -10.75
C ARG A 101 -5.39 19.06 -10.61
N LYS A 102 -6.39 18.55 -9.88
CA LYS A 102 -6.64 17.11 -9.71
C LYS A 102 -6.73 16.34 -11.05
N PRO A 103 -7.49 16.78 -12.08
CA PRO A 103 -7.59 16.06 -13.35
C PRO A 103 -6.24 15.87 -14.05
N ASP A 104 -5.38 16.87 -13.99
CA ASP A 104 -4.05 16.80 -14.60
C ASP A 104 -3.16 15.80 -13.87
N ASN A 105 -3.20 15.81 -12.53
CA ASN A 105 -2.50 14.79 -11.73
C ASN A 105 -3.02 13.38 -12.00
N PHE A 106 -4.34 13.23 -12.13
CA PHE A 106 -4.96 11.95 -12.44
C PHE A 106 -4.43 11.38 -13.76
N ARG A 107 -4.38 12.21 -14.80
CA ARG A 107 -3.86 11.83 -16.10
C ARG A 107 -2.38 11.43 -16.05
N VAL A 108 -1.53 12.26 -15.46
CA VAL A 108 -0.08 11.95 -15.40
C VAL A 108 0.21 10.71 -14.53
N ILE A 109 -0.60 10.43 -13.51
CA ILE A 109 -0.50 9.18 -12.75
C ILE A 109 -0.82 7.97 -13.64
N GLN A 110 -1.92 8.01 -14.40
CA GLN A 110 -2.27 6.94 -15.32
C GLN A 110 -1.21 6.72 -16.40
N GLU A 111 -0.69 7.80 -16.99
CA GLU A 111 0.40 7.76 -17.96
C GLU A 111 1.65 7.10 -17.35
N GLU A 112 2.04 7.50 -16.15
CA GLU A 112 3.23 6.93 -15.48
C GLU A 112 3.05 5.47 -15.08
N LEU A 113 1.88 5.08 -14.58
CA LEU A 113 1.55 3.68 -14.27
C LEU A 113 1.62 2.83 -15.54
N THR A 114 1.10 3.33 -16.66
CA THR A 114 1.18 2.67 -17.95
C THR A 114 2.63 2.55 -18.40
N ARG A 115 3.40 3.62 -18.33
CA ARG A 115 4.82 3.65 -18.68
C ARG A 115 5.64 2.65 -17.86
N LEU A 116 5.41 2.60 -16.55
CA LEU A 116 6.08 1.65 -15.67
C LEU A 116 5.76 0.20 -16.05
N SER A 117 4.48 -0.11 -16.27
CA SER A 117 4.05 -1.48 -16.51
C SER A 117 4.35 -1.97 -17.92
N VAL A 118 4.20 -1.13 -18.94
CA VAL A 118 4.34 -1.53 -20.36
C VAL A 118 5.78 -1.34 -20.84
N GLU A 119 6.32 -0.13 -20.69
CA GLU A 119 7.63 0.20 -21.25
C GLU A 119 8.77 -0.32 -20.38
N LYS A 120 8.69 -0.07 -19.05
CA LYS A 120 9.74 -0.48 -18.11
C LYS A 120 9.57 -1.91 -17.60
N ARG A 121 8.44 -2.56 -17.88
CA ARG A 121 8.11 -3.91 -17.39
C ARG A 121 8.24 -4.04 -15.87
N LYS A 122 7.94 -2.95 -15.16
CA LYS A 122 7.91 -2.90 -13.70
C LYS A 122 6.47 -2.82 -13.20
N THR A 123 6.13 -3.62 -12.22
CA THR A 123 4.83 -3.54 -11.57
C THR A 123 4.85 -2.43 -10.51
N PRO A 124 4.03 -1.36 -10.65
CA PRO A 124 3.86 -0.38 -9.60
C PRO A 124 3.20 -1.03 -8.38
N VAL A 125 3.74 -0.78 -7.19
CA VAL A 125 3.19 -1.23 -5.90
C VAL A 125 2.94 0.01 -5.06
N ILE A 126 1.67 0.37 -4.91
CA ILE A 126 1.23 1.55 -4.17
C ILE A 126 0.72 1.08 -2.81
N ILE A 127 1.41 1.48 -1.77
CA ILE A 127 1.09 1.14 -0.39
C ILE A 127 0.58 2.39 0.30
N ILE A 128 -0.63 2.31 0.81
CA ILE A 128 -1.28 3.40 1.54
C ILE A 128 -1.49 2.94 2.97
N ASP A 129 -0.66 3.45 3.86
CA ASP A 129 -0.80 3.17 5.29
C ASP A 129 -1.75 4.16 5.95
N GLU A 130 -2.35 3.76 7.08
CA GLU A 130 -3.38 4.52 7.78
C GLU A 130 -4.57 4.93 6.87
N ALA A 131 -4.97 4.02 5.96
CA ALA A 131 -6.01 4.24 4.97
C ALA A 131 -7.40 4.53 5.56
N ASN A 132 -7.60 4.33 6.86
CA ASN A 132 -8.82 4.72 7.58
C ASN A 132 -9.05 6.25 7.62
N TYR A 133 -8.03 7.04 7.33
CA TYR A 133 -8.15 8.52 7.23
C TYR A 133 -8.41 9.01 5.81
N ILE A 134 -8.42 8.12 4.82
CA ILE A 134 -8.71 8.49 3.43
C ILE A 134 -10.19 8.85 3.28
N SER A 135 -10.45 9.94 2.57
CA SER A 135 -11.82 10.34 2.26
C SER A 135 -12.49 9.38 1.28
N SER A 136 -13.82 9.23 1.39
CA SER A 136 -14.60 8.43 0.45
C SER A 136 -14.44 8.89 -1.00
N ALA A 137 -14.18 10.18 -1.23
CA ALA A 137 -13.92 10.70 -2.57
C ALA A 137 -12.66 10.09 -3.20
N ILE A 138 -11.56 9.96 -2.42
CA ILE A 138 -10.33 9.33 -2.90
C ILE A 138 -10.53 7.84 -3.13
N LEU A 139 -11.27 7.14 -2.24
CA LEU A 139 -11.56 5.71 -2.42
C LEU A 139 -12.37 5.44 -3.68
N ASN A 140 -13.33 6.31 -4.01
CA ASN A 140 -14.09 6.21 -5.26
C ASN A 140 -13.22 6.43 -6.49
N ASP A 141 -12.32 7.39 -6.41
CA ASP A 141 -11.40 7.70 -7.50
C ASP A 141 -10.42 6.55 -7.79
N PHE A 142 -10.09 5.73 -6.78
CA PHE A 142 -9.19 4.59 -7.00
C PHE A 142 -9.71 3.62 -8.04
N LYS A 143 -11.01 3.39 -8.11
CA LYS A 143 -11.60 2.58 -9.17
C LYS A 143 -11.27 3.11 -10.56
N LEU A 144 -11.43 4.44 -10.73
CA LEU A 144 -11.17 5.09 -12.00
C LEU A 144 -9.67 5.16 -12.30
N LEU A 145 -8.86 5.38 -11.28
CA LEU A 145 -7.42 5.55 -11.43
C LEU A 145 -6.73 4.24 -11.83
N PHE A 146 -7.17 3.11 -11.28
CA PHE A 146 -6.55 1.80 -11.49
C PHE A 146 -7.33 0.89 -12.44
N ASN A 147 -8.47 1.37 -12.96
CA ASN A 147 -9.20 0.68 -14.01
C ASN A 147 -8.55 1.00 -15.36
N PHE A 148 -7.76 0.06 -15.88
CA PHE A 148 -7.09 0.19 -17.16
C PHE A 148 -7.82 -0.63 -18.23
N GLU A 149 -8.02 -0.03 -19.41
CA GLU A 149 -8.50 -0.73 -20.60
C GLU A 149 -9.80 -1.52 -20.39
N MET A 150 -10.84 -0.90 -19.81
CA MET A 150 -12.16 -1.52 -19.63
C MET A 150 -12.10 -2.87 -18.86
N ASP A 151 -11.42 -2.91 -17.73
CA ASP A 151 -11.32 -4.05 -16.78
C ASP A 151 -10.51 -5.25 -17.25
N SER A 152 -9.76 -5.15 -18.32
CA SER A 152 -9.12 -6.36 -18.84
C SER A 152 -7.79 -6.77 -18.18
N ARG A 153 -7.12 -5.87 -17.43
CA ARG A 153 -5.82 -6.21 -16.79
C ARG A 153 -5.45 -5.28 -15.64
N ASP A 154 -5.20 -5.86 -14.48
CA ASP A 154 -4.52 -5.17 -13.38
C ASP A 154 -3.06 -4.90 -13.72
N ARG A 155 -2.68 -3.62 -13.74
CA ARG A 155 -1.30 -3.21 -14.07
C ARG A 155 -0.50 -2.83 -12.83
N ALA A 156 -1.16 -2.62 -11.70
CA ALA A 156 -0.57 -2.18 -10.45
C ALA A 156 -1.07 -3.02 -9.28
N VAL A 157 -0.35 -2.95 -8.19
CA VAL A 157 -0.76 -3.44 -6.87
C VAL A 157 -1.11 -2.23 -6.02
N VAL A 158 -2.26 -2.25 -5.38
CA VAL A 158 -2.69 -1.23 -4.41
C VAL A 158 -2.95 -1.91 -3.08
N LEU A 159 -2.13 -1.65 -2.10
CA LEU A 159 -2.29 -2.17 -0.73
C LEU A 159 -2.80 -1.06 0.18
N LEU A 160 -3.98 -1.24 0.74
CA LEU A 160 -4.53 -0.39 1.79
C LEU A 160 -4.24 -1.02 3.15
N SER A 161 -3.60 -0.29 4.05
CA SER A 161 -3.34 -0.73 5.42
C SER A 161 -4.03 0.21 6.41
N GLY A 162 -4.66 -0.34 7.45
CA GLY A 162 -5.36 0.48 8.42
C GLY A 162 -6.01 -0.27 9.58
N LEU A 163 -6.95 0.40 10.24
CA LEU A 163 -7.73 -0.15 11.34
C LEU A 163 -8.84 -1.08 10.83
N PRO A 164 -9.38 -1.99 11.66
CA PRO A 164 -10.50 -2.84 11.28
C PRO A 164 -11.75 -2.07 10.81
N SER A 165 -11.94 -0.83 11.26
CA SER A 165 -13.02 0.06 10.80
C SER A 165 -12.97 0.34 9.30
N LEU A 166 -11.80 0.25 8.67
CA LEU A 166 -11.65 0.41 7.21
C LEU A 166 -12.48 -0.62 6.44
N ASN A 167 -12.65 -1.83 6.97
CA ASN A 167 -13.51 -2.86 6.38
C ASN A 167 -14.97 -2.37 6.25
N ALA A 168 -15.49 -1.72 7.29
CA ALA A 168 -16.85 -1.19 7.25
C ALA A 168 -17.00 -0.07 6.22
N THR A 169 -16.02 0.81 6.12
CA THR A 169 -16.00 1.89 5.12
C THR A 169 -15.98 1.34 3.70
N LEU A 170 -15.18 0.31 3.43
CA LEU A 170 -15.07 -0.30 2.10
C LEU A 170 -16.31 -1.14 1.72
N ARG A 171 -17.04 -1.69 2.69
CA ARG A 171 -18.28 -2.44 2.46
C ARG A 171 -19.50 -1.57 2.16
N LEU A 172 -19.45 -0.28 2.43
CA LEU A 172 -20.52 0.63 2.03
C LEU A 172 -20.70 0.56 0.50
N SER A 173 -21.95 0.58 0.04
CA SER A 173 -22.37 0.29 -1.34
C SER A 173 -21.59 1.02 -2.44
N VAL A 174 -21.05 2.17 -2.13
CA VAL A 174 -20.22 2.99 -3.04
C VAL A 174 -18.85 2.36 -3.29
N HIS A 175 -18.35 1.54 -2.36
CA HIS A 175 -17.01 0.92 -2.38
C HIS A 175 -17.05 -0.59 -2.64
N CYS A 176 -18.22 -1.19 -2.77
CA CYS A 176 -18.43 -2.64 -2.90
C CYS A 176 -17.68 -3.29 -4.07
N LEU A 177 -17.33 -2.52 -5.11
CA LEU A 177 -16.62 -3.03 -6.28
C LEU A 177 -15.11 -3.28 -6.08
N LEU A 178 -14.54 -2.87 -4.95
CA LEU A 178 -13.17 -3.28 -4.57
C LEU A 178 -13.13 -4.71 -3.99
N TYR A 179 -14.30 -5.29 -3.73
CA TYR A 179 -14.45 -6.61 -3.07
C TYR A 179 -14.92 -7.73 -3.99
N THR A 180 -15.28 -7.46 -5.25
CA THR A 180 -15.94 -8.44 -6.11
C THR A 180 -15.02 -9.45 -6.80
N SER A 181 -13.71 -9.39 -6.59
CA SER A 181 -12.80 -10.37 -7.20
C SER A 181 -12.56 -11.65 -6.40
N ASP A 182 -12.94 -11.70 -5.10
CA ASP A 182 -12.61 -12.86 -4.24
C ASP A 182 -13.79 -13.56 -3.58
N ALA A 183 -15.04 -13.27 -4.00
CA ALA A 183 -16.23 -13.89 -3.39
C ALA A 183 -16.91 -14.93 -4.29
N ALA A 184 -16.15 -15.59 -5.13
CA ALA A 184 -16.65 -16.70 -5.95
C ALA A 184 -15.78 -17.94 -5.74
N ASP A 185 -15.78 -18.48 -4.51
CA ASP A 185 -15.49 -19.88 -4.22
C ASP A 185 -15.85 -20.16 -2.75
N ASP A 186 -17.10 -20.54 -2.52
CA ASP A 186 -17.57 -21.45 -1.49
C ASP A 186 -18.37 -22.55 -2.16
#